data_0ad2a58ee89360a121ab42ac2cc8ce93
#
_entry.id   0ad2a58ee89360a121ab42ac2cc8ce93
#
_cell.length_a   1.000
_cell.length_b   1.000
_cell.length_c   1.000
_cell.angle_alpha   90.00
_cell.angle_beta   90.00
_cell.angle_gamma   90.00
#
_symmetry.space_group_name_H-M   'P 1'
#
loop_
_entity.id
_entity.type
_entity.pdbx_description
1 polymer ?
#
loop_
_entity_poly.entity_id
_entity_poly.type
_entity_poly.pdbx_seq_one_letter_code
_entity_poly.pdbx_strand_id
1 'polypeptide(L)'
;MPDLLADLNPPQRAAVTWPTRHALILAGAGSGKTRVITTRIAHLMEKGVAPWHILAVTFTNKASEEMKNRVDQLTGGRGAGVVMSTYHRFCAQLLRREGEAIGLSKHFVIYDDHDQKELVKDCLTELNLDEKKFKPGTLVGLISRAKDELIDAASYEIHAIASPDPFRQMVASVYKIYQKKLTDSAALDFGDLIMKSVELLRDQATVREKYQDRFQYIMVDEYQDTNRAQYVLTKTLAAKH
;
A
#
# COMPACT_ATOMS: atom_id res chain seq x y z
N MET A 1 -21.62 13.00 25.20
CA MET A 1 -21.19 11.78 24.48
C MET A 1 -20.72 10.77 25.51
N PRO A 2 -20.88 9.45 25.30
CA PRO A 2 -20.27 8.47 26.19
C PRO A 2 -18.76 8.66 26.18
N ASP A 3 -18.12 8.46 27.34
CA ASP A 3 -16.66 8.56 27.47
C ASP A 3 -16.00 7.48 26.60
N LEU A 4 -15.35 7.90 25.52
CA LEU A 4 -14.64 7.00 24.57
C LEU A 4 -13.58 6.12 25.25
N LEU A 5 -13.09 6.54 26.42
CA LEU A 5 -12.00 5.88 27.13
C LEU A 5 -12.51 4.95 28.24
N ALA A 6 -13.82 4.96 28.59
CA ALA A 6 -14.35 4.24 29.73
C ALA A 6 -14.07 2.73 29.66
N ASP A 7 -14.27 2.14 28.48
CA ASP A 7 -14.15 0.70 28.27
C ASP A 7 -12.72 0.22 27.88
N LEU A 8 -11.73 1.09 27.95
CA LEU A 8 -10.33 0.73 27.62
C LEU A 8 -9.58 0.33 28.89
N ASN A 9 -8.80 -0.74 28.78
CA ASN A 9 -7.84 -1.07 29.83
C ASN A 9 -6.68 -0.04 29.86
N PRO A 10 -5.87 0.03 30.95
CA PRO A 10 -4.84 1.05 31.07
C PRO A 10 -3.84 1.12 29.91
N PRO A 11 -3.28 0.00 29.38
CA PRO A 11 -2.41 0.03 28.20
C PRO A 11 -3.10 0.55 26.93
N GLN A 12 -4.35 0.15 26.68
CA GLN A 12 -5.13 0.64 25.54
C GLN A 12 -5.42 2.14 25.67
N ARG A 13 -5.77 2.61 26.86
CA ARG A 13 -5.99 4.04 27.13
C ARG A 13 -4.71 4.84 26.89
N ALA A 14 -3.58 4.37 27.38
CA ALA A 14 -2.28 5.00 27.14
C ALA A 14 -1.97 5.11 25.65
N ALA A 15 -2.22 4.05 24.86
CA ALA A 15 -2.03 4.04 23.41
C ALA A 15 -2.97 5.01 22.67
N VAL A 16 -4.26 5.07 23.06
CA VAL A 16 -5.24 6.00 22.48
C VAL A 16 -4.90 7.46 22.77
N THR A 17 -4.44 7.76 23.97
CA THR A 17 -4.14 9.14 24.39
C THR A 17 -2.68 9.55 24.20
N TRP A 18 -1.86 8.71 23.53
CA TRP A 18 -0.42 8.94 23.34
C TRP A 18 -0.14 10.35 22.79
N PRO A 19 0.65 11.16 23.48
CA PRO A 19 0.79 12.59 23.16
C PRO A 19 1.79 12.87 22.03
N THR A 20 2.68 11.94 21.74
CA THR A 20 3.73 12.11 20.71
C THR A 20 3.23 11.78 19.32
N ARG A 21 3.99 12.21 18.29
CA ARG A 21 3.62 11.99 16.89
C ARG A 21 3.73 10.52 16.47
N HIS A 22 4.75 9.82 16.96
CA HIS A 22 5.03 8.43 16.57
C HIS A 22 4.83 7.48 17.75
N ALA A 23 4.13 6.39 17.49
CA ALA A 23 3.94 5.30 18.44
C ALA A 23 3.95 3.95 17.71
N LEU A 24 4.71 2.99 18.22
CA LEU A 24 4.62 1.59 17.83
C LEU A 24 3.99 0.82 18.99
N ILE A 25 2.86 0.17 18.71
CA ILE A 25 2.10 -0.58 19.70
C ILE A 25 2.32 -2.06 19.45
N LEU A 26 3.08 -2.71 20.33
CA LEU A 26 3.31 -4.14 20.31
C LEU A 26 2.24 -4.83 21.14
N ALA A 27 1.42 -5.64 20.50
CA ALA A 27 0.29 -6.30 21.16
C ALA A 27 -0.03 -7.64 20.49
N GLY A 28 -0.29 -8.65 21.30
CA GLY A 28 -0.66 -9.99 20.83
C GLY A 28 -2.00 -10.07 20.10
N ALA A 29 -2.29 -11.22 19.52
CA ALA A 29 -3.60 -11.49 18.93
C ALA A 29 -4.70 -11.36 20.01
N GLY A 30 -5.86 -10.80 19.65
CA GLY A 30 -6.99 -10.61 20.58
C GLY A 30 -6.83 -9.48 21.60
N SER A 31 -5.70 -8.78 21.64
CA SER A 31 -5.45 -7.67 22.58
C SER A 31 -6.27 -6.40 22.30
N GLY A 32 -6.98 -6.35 21.17
CA GLY A 32 -7.80 -5.20 20.77
C GLY A 32 -7.06 -4.13 19.98
N LYS A 33 -6.01 -4.45 19.21
CA LYS A 33 -5.28 -3.51 18.35
C LYS A 33 -6.20 -2.63 17.50
N THR A 34 -7.11 -3.24 16.77
CA THR A 34 -8.09 -2.51 15.92
C THR A 34 -9.00 -1.59 16.76
N ARG A 35 -9.36 -2.01 18.00
CA ARG A 35 -10.11 -1.14 18.93
C ARG A 35 -9.30 0.10 19.32
N VAL A 36 -8.01 -0.07 19.58
CA VAL A 36 -7.12 1.06 19.91
C VAL A 36 -7.06 2.04 18.73
N ILE A 37 -6.87 1.56 17.50
CA ILE A 37 -6.82 2.42 16.30
C ILE A 37 -8.14 3.19 16.13
N THR A 38 -9.28 2.51 16.16
CA THR A 38 -10.60 3.13 15.94
C THR A 38 -10.95 4.14 17.04
N THR A 39 -10.63 3.81 18.30
CA THR A 39 -10.85 4.74 19.42
C THR A 39 -9.89 5.93 19.34
N ARG A 40 -8.63 5.74 18.91
CA ARG A 40 -7.68 6.84 18.69
C ARG A 40 -8.16 7.79 17.60
N ILE A 41 -8.70 7.29 16.51
CA ILE A 41 -9.32 8.11 15.44
C ILE A 41 -10.44 8.97 16.04
N ALA A 42 -11.37 8.35 16.75
CA ALA A 42 -12.49 9.08 17.39
C ALA A 42 -11.98 10.11 18.41
N HIS A 43 -11.00 9.76 19.23
CA HIS A 43 -10.38 10.66 20.21
C HIS A 43 -9.68 11.87 19.55
N LEU A 44 -8.95 11.66 18.45
CA LEU A 44 -8.35 12.76 17.70
C LEU A 44 -9.42 13.72 17.14
N MET A 45 -10.52 13.18 16.62
CA MET A 45 -11.64 13.97 16.14
C MET A 45 -12.32 14.77 17.28
N GLU A 46 -12.46 14.20 18.49
CA GLU A 46 -12.94 14.93 19.67
C GLU A 46 -11.99 16.06 20.08
N LYS A 47 -10.69 15.88 19.87
CA LYS A 47 -9.67 16.92 20.09
C LYS A 47 -9.62 17.98 18.98
N GLY A 48 -10.53 17.93 18.01
CA GLY A 48 -10.65 18.92 16.94
C GLY A 48 -9.84 18.61 15.69
N VAL A 49 -9.23 17.42 15.58
CA VAL A 49 -8.57 17.00 14.34
C VAL A 49 -9.63 16.76 13.27
N ALA A 50 -9.50 17.42 12.14
CA ALA A 50 -10.43 17.25 11.04
C ALA A 50 -10.32 15.85 10.42
N PRO A 51 -11.44 15.17 10.11
CA PRO A 51 -11.42 13.77 9.61
C PRO A 51 -10.52 13.55 8.39
N TRP A 52 -10.46 14.49 7.46
CA TRP A 52 -9.64 14.39 6.24
C TRP A 52 -8.12 14.46 6.47
N HIS A 53 -7.68 14.81 7.69
CA HIS A 53 -6.28 14.75 8.10
C HIS A 53 -5.85 13.39 8.63
N ILE A 54 -6.76 12.42 8.68
CA ILE A 54 -6.51 11.09 9.21
C ILE A 54 -6.54 10.06 8.08
N LEU A 55 -5.46 9.28 7.95
CA LEU A 55 -5.34 8.12 7.10
C LEU A 55 -5.14 6.88 7.98
N ALA A 56 -5.98 5.87 7.80
CA ALA A 56 -5.82 4.56 8.41
C ALA A 56 -5.73 3.49 7.32
N VAL A 57 -4.64 2.74 7.30
CA VAL A 57 -4.40 1.67 6.32
C VAL A 57 -4.41 0.31 6.97
N THR A 58 -5.01 -0.65 6.26
CA THR A 58 -5.12 -2.06 6.67
C THR A 58 -4.71 -2.97 5.51
N PHE A 59 -4.60 -4.29 5.77
CA PHE A 59 -4.24 -5.26 4.74
C PHE A 59 -5.45 -5.77 3.95
N THR A 60 -6.64 -5.82 4.54
CA THR A 60 -7.83 -6.41 3.89
C THR A 60 -8.97 -5.40 3.78
N ASN A 61 -9.77 -5.56 2.71
CA ASN A 61 -10.98 -4.74 2.53
C ASN A 61 -11.98 -4.96 3.69
N LYS A 62 -12.09 -6.19 4.21
CA LYS A 62 -12.94 -6.50 5.35
C LYS A 62 -12.51 -5.72 6.60
N ALA A 63 -11.21 -5.72 6.93
CA ALA A 63 -10.70 -4.96 8.08
C ALA A 63 -10.92 -3.45 7.91
N SER A 64 -10.75 -2.93 6.69
CA SER A 64 -11.04 -1.52 6.39
C SER A 64 -12.50 -1.16 6.61
N GLU A 65 -13.45 -2.01 6.19
CA GLU A 65 -14.88 -1.81 6.38
C GLU A 65 -15.28 -1.92 7.85
N GLU A 66 -14.77 -2.91 8.58
CA GLU A 66 -14.99 -3.05 10.02
C GLU A 66 -14.46 -1.83 10.80
N MET A 67 -13.29 -1.33 10.43
CA MET A 67 -12.69 -0.13 11.02
C MET A 67 -13.59 1.09 10.78
N LYS A 68 -14.07 1.26 9.55
CA LYS A 68 -14.97 2.34 9.17
C LYS A 68 -16.27 2.32 9.97
N ASN A 69 -16.93 1.16 10.04
CA ASN A 69 -18.16 0.98 10.79
C ASN A 69 -17.99 1.32 12.29
N ARG A 70 -16.86 0.90 12.88
CA ARG A 70 -16.55 1.22 14.28
C ARG A 70 -16.31 2.70 14.50
N VAL A 71 -15.54 3.35 13.62
CA VAL A 71 -15.30 4.80 13.72
C VAL A 71 -16.62 5.57 13.57
N ASP A 72 -17.49 5.19 12.64
CA ASP A 72 -18.79 5.81 12.47
C ASP A 72 -19.68 5.67 13.72
N GLN A 73 -19.70 4.49 14.35
CA GLN A 73 -20.41 4.28 15.62
C GLN A 73 -19.84 5.16 16.73
N LEU A 74 -18.50 5.19 16.90
CA LEU A 74 -17.85 5.97 17.95
C LEU A 74 -18.02 7.49 17.78
N THR A 75 -18.13 7.95 16.53
CA THR A 75 -18.18 9.39 16.20
C THR A 75 -19.60 9.89 15.92
N GLY A 76 -20.61 9.02 15.98
CA GLY A 76 -22.00 9.37 15.62
C GLY A 76 -22.13 9.78 14.14
N GLY A 77 -21.47 9.06 13.22
CA GLY A 77 -21.53 9.31 11.78
C GLY A 77 -20.59 10.40 11.26
N ARG A 78 -19.79 11.03 12.12
CA ARG A 78 -18.87 12.12 11.73
C ARG A 78 -17.55 11.60 11.12
N GLY A 79 -17.35 10.26 11.07
CA GLY A 79 -16.15 9.62 10.54
C GLY A 79 -16.00 9.61 9.02
N ALA A 80 -17.01 10.07 8.26
CA ALA A 80 -17.07 9.96 6.79
C ALA A 80 -15.87 10.61 6.04
N GLY A 81 -15.20 11.58 6.63
CA GLY A 81 -14.02 12.24 6.05
C GLY A 81 -12.69 11.52 6.29
N VAL A 82 -12.65 10.55 7.21
CA VAL A 82 -11.45 9.78 7.50
C VAL A 82 -11.16 8.83 6.34
N VAL A 83 -9.92 8.81 5.85
CA VAL A 83 -9.52 7.87 4.81
C VAL A 83 -9.14 6.54 5.47
N MET A 84 -10.02 5.56 5.38
CA MET A 84 -9.81 4.19 5.84
C MET A 84 -9.81 3.26 4.63
N SER A 85 -8.69 2.58 4.37
CA SER A 85 -8.48 1.87 3.11
C SER A 85 -7.40 0.79 3.23
N THR A 86 -7.33 -0.12 2.25
CA THR A 86 -6.14 -0.93 2.04
C THR A 86 -5.06 -0.11 1.33
N TYR A 87 -3.79 -0.53 1.44
CA TYR A 87 -2.68 0.08 0.69
C TYR A 87 -2.96 0.17 -0.80
N HIS A 88 -3.38 -0.94 -1.41
CA HIS A 88 -3.64 -1.00 -2.85
C HIS A 88 -4.77 -0.06 -3.28
N ARG A 89 -5.87 -0.02 -2.53
CA ARG A 89 -6.99 0.88 -2.83
C ARG A 89 -6.61 2.35 -2.67
N PHE A 90 -5.85 2.68 -1.64
CA PHE A 90 -5.31 4.03 -1.45
C PHE A 90 -4.39 4.43 -2.62
N CYS A 91 -3.44 3.57 -2.99
CA CYS A 91 -2.52 3.80 -4.10
C CYS A 91 -3.25 3.94 -5.44
N ALA A 92 -4.23 3.08 -5.73
CA ALA A 92 -5.04 3.20 -6.93
C ALA A 92 -5.77 4.55 -7.02
N GLN A 93 -6.32 5.04 -5.90
CA GLN A 93 -6.97 6.35 -5.85
C GLN A 93 -5.97 7.51 -6.00
N LEU A 94 -4.79 7.39 -5.39
CA LEU A 94 -3.71 8.36 -5.52
C LEU A 94 -3.26 8.47 -6.98
N LEU A 95 -2.95 7.33 -7.62
CA LEU A 95 -2.49 7.28 -9.00
C LEU A 95 -3.56 7.76 -10.01
N ARG A 96 -4.85 7.46 -9.78
CA ARG A 96 -5.92 7.99 -10.63
C ARG A 96 -6.08 9.51 -10.55
N ARG A 97 -5.70 10.12 -9.43
CA ARG A 97 -5.79 11.57 -9.24
C ARG A 97 -4.56 12.33 -9.70
N GLU A 98 -3.40 11.78 -9.46
CA GLU A 98 -2.13 12.49 -9.58
C GLU A 98 -1.15 11.80 -10.56
N GLY A 99 -1.45 10.59 -11.03
CA GLY A 99 -0.52 9.75 -11.81
C GLY A 99 -0.14 10.32 -13.17
N GLU A 100 -0.91 11.26 -13.71
CA GLU A 100 -0.55 11.99 -14.94
C GLU A 100 0.80 12.69 -14.81
N ALA A 101 1.17 13.10 -13.59
CA ALA A 101 2.46 13.73 -13.31
C ALA A 101 3.67 12.80 -13.55
N ILE A 102 3.46 11.49 -13.64
CA ILE A 102 4.47 10.48 -14.00
C ILE A 102 4.09 9.71 -15.27
N GLY A 103 3.21 10.27 -16.10
CA GLY A 103 2.83 9.71 -17.40
C GLY A 103 1.80 8.58 -17.35
N LEU A 104 1.12 8.35 -16.22
CA LEU A 104 0.08 7.34 -16.11
C LEU A 104 -1.28 7.87 -16.57
N SER A 105 -2.00 7.07 -17.36
CA SER A 105 -3.40 7.35 -17.69
C SER A 105 -4.28 7.27 -16.43
N LYS A 106 -5.25 8.17 -16.27
CA LYS A 106 -6.28 8.05 -15.20
C LYS A 106 -7.14 6.79 -15.31
N HIS A 107 -7.23 6.25 -16.51
CA HIS A 107 -8.08 5.11 -16.86
C HIS A 107 -7.30 3.80 -16.93
N PHE A 108 -6.15 3.71 -16.25
CA PHE A 108 -5.40 2.46 -16.22
C PHE A 108 -6.26 1.30 -15.70
N VAL A 109 -6.04 0.12 -16.28
CA VAL A 109 -6.65 -1.14 -15.86
C VAL A 109 -5.79 -1.77 -14.77
N ILE A 110 -6.42 -2.44 -13.81
CA ILE A 110 -5.69 -3.20 -12.78
C ILE A 110 -5.79 -4.67 -13.16
N TYR A 111 -4.65 -5.29 -13.42
CA TYR A 111 -4.54 -6.72 -13.72
C TYR A 111 -4.58 -7.52 -12.43
N ASP A 112 -5.51 -8.47 -12.36
CA ASP A 112 -5.62 -9.41 -11.26
C ASP A 112 -4.62 -10.59 -11.41
N ASP A 113 -4.66 -11.56 -10.48
CA ASP A 113 -3.80 -12.72 -10.50
C ASP A 113 -3.95 -13.60 -11.76
N HIS A 114 -5.14 -13.62 -12.36
CA HIS A 114 -5.39 -14.35 -13.59
C HIS A 114 -4.77 -13.63 -14.77
N ASP A 115 -5.04 -12.34 -14.92
CA ASP A 115 -4.50 -11.49 -15.97
C ASP A 115 -2.97 -11.50 -15.97
N GLN A 116 -2.35 -11.40 -14.78
CA GLN A 116 -0.90 -11.46 -14.63
C GLN A 116 -0.31 -12.79 -15.11
N LYS A 117 -0.95 -13.92 -14.80
CA LYS A 117 -0.49 -15.24 -15.24
C LYS A 117 -0.62 -15.40 -16.75
N GLU A 118 -1.70 -14.95 -17.35
CA GLU A 118 -1.87 -14.98 -18.80
C GLU A 118 -0.83 -14.09 -19.49
N LEU A 119 -0.59 -12.88 -18.97
CA LEU A 119 0.45 -11.99 -19.48
C LEU A 119 1.86 -12.62 -19.41
N VAL A 120 2.17 -13.35 -18.33
CA VAL A 120 3.44 -14.07 -18.21
C VAL A 120 3.54 -15.23 -19.20
N LYS A 121 2.45 -15.95 -19.51
CA LYS A 121 2.46 -16.97 -20.58
C LYS A 121 2.79 -16.36 -21.95
N ASP A 122 2.21 -15.20 -22.25
CA ASP A 122 2.54 -14.45 -23.46
C ASP A 122 4.03 -14.05 -23.51
N CYS A 123 4.60 -13.64 -22.37
CA CYS A 123 6.03 -13.34 -22.27
C CYS A 123 6.90 -14.58 -22.50
N LEU A 124 6.51 -15.72 -21.93
CA LEU A 124 7.23 -16.99 -22.13
C LEU A 124 7.19 -17.43 -23.60
N THR A 125 6.03 -17.30 -24.26
CA THR A 125 5.86 -17.59 -25.68
C THR A 125 6.77 -16.70 -26.54
N GLU A 126 6.83 -15.41 -26.27
CA GLU A 126 7.69 -14.45 -26.98
C GLU A 126 9.18 -14.78 -26.83
N LEU A 127 9.57 -15.30 -25.67
CA LEU A 127 10.94 -15.73 -25.37
C LEU A 127 11.25 -17.18 -25.82
N ASN A 128 10.30 -17.88 -26.44
CA ASN A 128 10.39 -19.30 -26.77
C ASN A 128 10.74 -20.19 -25.57
N LEU A 129 10.16 -19.88 -24.40
CA LEU A 129 10.34 -20.62 -23.15
C LEU A 129 9.15 -21.54 -22.87
N ASP A 130 9.44 -22.76 -22.38
CA ASP A 130 8.39 -23.74 -22.04
C ASP A 130 7.71 -23.39 -20.72
N GLU A 131 6.40 -23.12 -20.75
CA GLU A 131 5.58 -22.81 -19.57
C GLU A 131 5.48 -23.96 -18.55
N LYS A 132 5.69 -25.21 -19.00
CA LYS A 132 5.73 -26.37 -18.09
C LYS A 132 6.98 -26.35 -17.21
N LYS A 133 8.09 -25.88 -17.78
CA LYS A 133 9.36 -25.71 -17.07
C LYS A 133 9.37 -24.44 -16.22
N PHE A 134 8.82 -23.35 -16.74
CA PHE A 134 8.79 -22.04 -16.10
C PHE A 134 7.36 -21.65 -15.74
N LYS A 135 6.87 -22.14 -14.61
CA LYS A 135 5.47 -21.96 -14.18
C LYS A 135 5.13 -20.47 -14.07
N PRO A 136 4.09 -19.97 -14.78
CA PRO A 136 3.69 -18.56 -14.76
C PRO A 136 3.46 -18.01 -13.35
N GLY A 137 2.79 -18.75 -12.47
CA GLY A 137 2.55 -18.31 -11.09
C GLY A 137 3.83 -18.12 -10.27
N THR A 138 4.89 -18.91 -10.54
CA THR A 138 6.20 -18.72 -9.89
C THR A 138 6.85 -17.42 -10.36
N LEU A 139 6.78 -17.13 -11.66
CA LEU A 139 7.36 -15.92 -12.24
C LEU A 139 6.60 -14.66 -11.78
N VAL A 140 5.27 -14.70 -11.74
CA VAL A 140 4.44 -13.63 -11.13
C VAL A 140 4.90 -13.40 -9.69
N GLY A 141 5.06 -14.45 -8.89
CA GLY A 141 5.51 -14.31 -7.50
C GLY A 141 6.91 -13.69 -7.35
N LEU A 142 7.84 -13.98 -8.27
CA LEU A 142 9.18 -13.38 -8.27
C LEU A 142 9.14 -11.91 -8.67
N ILE A 143 8.35 -11.56 -9.68
CA ILE A 143 8.12 -10.15 -10.10
C ILE A 143 7.46 -9.37 -8.96
N SER A 144 6.42 -9.92 -8.35
CA SER A 144 5.74 -9.27 -7.22
C SER A 144 6.69 -9.00 -6.06
N ARG A 145 7.55 -9.96 -5.69
CA ARG A 145 8.57 -9.77 -4.65
C ARG A 145 9.57 -8.68 -5.02
N ALA A 146 9.99 -8.60 -6.29
CA ALA A 146 10.87 -7.53 -6.73
C ALA A 146 10.20 -6.16 -6.57
N LYS A 147 8.92 -6.04 -6.94
CA LYS A 147 8.13 -4.80 -6.77
C LYS A 147 7.93 -4.45 -5.30
N ASP A 148 7.70 -5.43 -4.43
CA ASP A 148 7.60 -5.26 -2.98
C ASP A 148 8.89 -4.68 -2.37
N GLU A 149 10.05 -5.00 -2.97
CA GLU A 149 11.37 -4.46 -2.62
C GLU A 149 11.72 -3.16 -3.39
N LEU A 150 10.78 -2.59 -4.15
CA LEU A 150 10.98 -1.42 -5.03
C LEU A 150 12.06 -1.65 -6.09
N ILE A 151 12.22 -2.88 -6.57
CA ILE A 151 13.13 -3.24 -7.65
C ILE A 151 12.32 -3.31 -8.95
N ASP A 152 12.46 -2.31 -9.80
CA ASP A 152 11.85 -2.28 -11.13
C ASP A 152 12.55 -3.23 -12.11
N ALA A 153 11.97 -3.41 -13.30
CA ALA A 153 12.50 -4.34 -14.30
C ALA A 153 13.93 -3.99 -14.73
N ALA A 154 14.27 -2.70 -14.83
CA ALA A 154 15.61 -2.26 -15.21
C ALA A 154 16.64 -2.54 -14.11
N SER A 155 16.30 -2.21 -12.86
CA SER A 155 17.13 -2.52 -11.70
C SER A 155 17.31 -4.04 -11.50
N TYR A 156 16.23 -4.80 -11.74
CA TYR A 156 16.30 -6.26 -11.67
C TYR A 156 17.24 -6.85 -12.75
N GLU A 157 17.20 -6.31 -13.98
CA GLU A 157 18.09 -6.71 -15.08
C GLU A 157 19.57 -6.46 -14.72
N ILE A 158 19.89 -5.30 -14.15
CA ILE A 158 21.26 -4.96 -13.69
C ILE A 158 21.74 -5.98 -12.63
N HIS A 159 20.91 -6.29 -11.64
CA HIS A 159 21.26 -7.28 -10.62
C HIS A 159 21.39 -8.70 -11.19
N ALA A 160 20.57 -9.03 -12.19
CA ALA A 160 20.61 -10.35 -12.83
C ALA A 160 21.87 -10.53 -13.70
N ILE A 161 22.32 -9.50 -14.41
CA ILE A 161 23.56 -9.53 -15.22
C ILE A 161 24.79 -9.77 -14.32
N ALA A 162 24.79 -9.18 -13.12
CA ALA A 162 25.87 -9.38 -12.16
C ALA A 162 25.84 -10.77 -11.48
N SER A 163 24.78 -11.55 -11.68
CA SER A 163 24.60 -12.87 -11.09
C SER A 163 25.01 -13.97 -12.09
N PRO A 164 25.73 -15.01 -11.64
CA PRO A 164 26.05 -16.18 -12.48
C PRO A 164 24.85 -17.12 -12.70
N ASP A 165 23.68 -16.82 -12.12
CA ASP A 165 22.48 -17.66 -12.17
C ASP A 165 21.65 -17.42 -13.44
N PRO A 166 21.65 -18.39 -14.41
CA PRO A 166 20.88 -18.25 -15.65
C PRO A 166 19.35 -18.13 -15.42
N PHE A 167 18.85 -18.71 -14.34
CA PHE A 167 17.43 -18.59 -14.00
C PHE A 167 17.07 -17.14 -13.67
N ARG A 168 17.92 -16.45 -12.89
CA ARG A 168 17.72 -15.05 -12.56
C ARG A 168 17.76 -14.13 -13.80
N GLN A 169 18.66 -14.42 -14.75
CA GLN A 169 18.74 -13.70 -16.02
C GLN A 169 17.49 -13.92 -16.88
N MET A 170 16.96 -15.14 -16.90
CA MET A 170 15.70 -15.46 -17.58
C MET A 170 14.52 -14.71 -16.93
N VAL A 171 14.43 -14.68 -15.60
CA VAL A 171 13.39 -13.91 -14.87
C VAL A 171 13.48 -12.43 -15.23
N ALA A 172 14.68 -11.86 -15.34
CA ALA A 172 14.87 -10.47 -15.75
C ALA A 172 14.31 -10.20 -17.15
N SER A 173 14.57 -11.12 -18.11
CA SER A 173 14.03 -11.02 -19.47
C SER A 173 12.49 -11.08 -19.47
N VAL A 174 11.90 -11.99 -18.70
CA VAL A 174 10.44 -12.07 -18.56
C VAL A 174 9.89 -10.79 -17.92
N TYR A 175 10.49 -10.30 -16.83
CA TYR A 175 10.02 -9.11 -16.12
C TYR A 175 10.06 -7.86 -17.02
N LYS A 176 11.10 -7.71 -17.84
CA LYS A 176 11.23 -6.61 -18.80
C LYS A 176 10.08 -6.60 -19.82
N ILE A 177 9.80 -7.75 -20.44
CA ILE A 177 8.71 -7.89 -21.43
C ILE A 177 7.34 -7.70 -20.73
N TYR A 178 7.16 -8.31 -19.56
CA TYR A 178 5.95 -8.19 -18.74
C TYR A 178 5.63 -6.72 -18.44
N GLN A 179 6.61 -5.96 -17.95
CA GLN A 179 6.41 -4.56 -17.61
C GLN A 179 6.14 -3.69 -18.85
N LYS A 180 6.81 -3.99 -19.96
CA LYS A 180 6.53 -3.34 -21.25
C LYS A 180 5.09 -3.58 -21.69
N LYS A 181 4.61 -4.83 -21.66
CA LYS A 181 3.24 -5.17 -22.06
C LYS A 181 2.18 -4.51 -21.15
N LEU A 182 2.42 -4.44 -19.84
CA LEU A 182 1.55 -3.68 -18.93
C LEU A 182 1.48 -2.20 -19.35
N THR A 183 2.63 -1.59 -19.62
CA THR A 183 2.69 -0.18 -20.04
C THR A 183 1.95 0.04 -21.37
N ASP A 184 2.19 -0.80 -22.36
CA ASP A 184 1.57 -0.73 -23.69
C ASP A 184 0.03 -0.90 -23.60
N SER A 185 -0.45 -1.65 -22.61
CA SER A 185 -1.89 -1.86 -22.34
C SER A 185 -2.49 -0.82 -21.39
N ALA A 186 -1.75 0.21 -21.00
CA ALA A 186 -2.14 1.16 -19.95
C ALA A 186 -2.66 0.43 -18.69
N ALA A 187 -1.98 -0.65 -18.27
CA ALA A 187 -2.34 -1.49 -17.15
C ALA A 187 -1.28 -1.42 -16.04
N LEU A 188 -1.72 -1.66 -14.81
CA LEU A 188 -0.88 -1.84 -13.62
C LEU A 188 -1.27 -3.14 -12.93
N ASP A 189 -0.31 -3.87 -12.38
CA ASP A 189 -0.60 -4.94 -11.42
C ASP A 189 -0.63 -4.41 -9.98
N PHE A 190 -0.94 -5.27 -9.01
CA PHE A 190 -1.01 -4.87 -7.59
C PHE A 190 0.32 -4.32 -7.05
N GLY A 191 1.46 -4.90 -7.46
CA GLY A 191 2.79 -4.41 -7.08
C GLY A 191 3.06 -3.01 -7.64
N ASP A 192 2.66 -2.77 -8.90
CA ASP A 192 2.79 -1.46 -9.54
C ASP A 192 2.00 -0.37 -8.81
N LEU A 193 0.82 -0.68 -8.26
CA LEU A 193 0.04 0.33 -7.53
C LEU A 193 0.86 0.97 -6.41
N ILE A 194 1.56 0.17 -5.62
CA ILE A 194 2.37 0.69 -4.51
C ILE A 194 3.67 1.29 -5.02
N MET A 195 4.38 0.58 -5.90
CA MET A 195 5.67 1.02 -6.44
C MET A 195 5.55 2.35 -7.19
N LYS A 196 4.54 2.51 -8.06
CA LYS A 196 4.27 3.76 -8.79
C LYS A 196 3.79 4.90 -7.88
N SER A 197 3.10 4.59 -6.78
CA SER A 197 2.77 5.59 -5.77
C SER A 197 4.01 6.11 -5.05
N VAL A 198 4.98 5.23 -4.74
CA VAL A 198 6.27 5.63 -4.17
C VAL A 198 7.06 6.48 -5.17
N GLU A 199 7.12 6.07 -6.45
CA GLU A 199 7.75 6.82 -7.53
C GLU A 199 7.13 8.23 -7.67
N LEU A 200 5.81 8.33 -7.74
CA LEU A 200 5.08 9.58 -7.81
C LEU A 200 5.44 10.52 -6.66
N LEU A 201 5.41 10.03 -5.43
CA LEU A 201 5.72 10.86 -4.26
C LEU A 201 7.21 11.21 -4.16
N ARG A 202 8.12 10.37 -4.68
CA ARG A 202 9.56 10.65 -4.74
C ARG A 202 9.85 11.76 -5.73
N ASP A 203 9.29 11.66 -6.93
CA ASP A 203 9.69 12.47 -8.09
C ASP A 203 8.87 13.75 -8.21
N GLN A 204 7.66 13.81 -7.61
CA GLN A 204 6.76 14.95 -7.67
C GLN A 204 6.61 15.62 -6.29
N ALA A 205 7.48 16.60 -6.01
CA ALA A 205 7.51 17.28 -4.71
C ALA A 205 6.16 17.94 -4.35
N THR A 206 5.50 18.57 -5.31
CA THR A 206 4.20 19.24 -5.11
C THR A 206 3.11 18.24 -4.69
N VAL A 207 3.08 17.05 -5.31
CA VAL A 207 2.15 15.99 -4.93
C VAL A 207 2.50 15.46 -3.54
N ARG A 208 3.78 15.19 -3.27
CA ARG A 208 4.24 14.74 -1.96
C ARG A 208 3.83 15.69 -0.84
N GLU A 209 4.13 16.97 -0.98
CA GLU A 209 3.80 18.02 0.00
C GLU A 209 2.29 18.11 0.24
N LYS A 210 1.49 18.11 -0.83
CA LYS A 210 0.02 18.09 -0.77
C LYS A 210 -0.51 16.96 0.10
N TYR A 211 0.02 15.74 -0.06
CA TYR A 211 -0.45 14.57 0.70
C TYR A 211 0.13 14.51 2.11
N GLN A 212 1.33 15.02 2.34
CA GLN A 212 1.90 15.21 3.67
C GLN A 212 1.11 16.25 4.48
N ASP A 213 0.74 17.38 3.89
CA ASP A 213 -0.09 18.39 4.55
C ASP A 213 -1.50 17.88 4.83
N ARG A 214 -2.02 17.05 3.93
CA ARG A 214 -3.33 16.45 4.11
C ARG A 214 -3.35 15.43 5.25
N PHE A 215 -2.41 14.49 5.29
CA PHE A 215 -2.42 13.38 6.24
C PHE A 215 -1.47 13.62 7.40
N GLN A 216 -1.97 14.34 8.40
CA GLN A 216 -1.21 14.67 9.62
C GLN A 216 -1.14 13.50 10.60
N TYR A 217 -2.10 12.57 10.52
CA TYR A 217 -2.17 11.36 11.34
C TYR A 217 -2.32 10.15 10.46
N ILE A 218 -1.32 9.28 10.50
CA ILE A 218 -1.29 8.04 9.72
C ILE A 218 -1.27 6.86 10.69
N MET A 219 -2.21 5.94 10.53
CA MET A 219 -2.32 4.73 11.35
C MET A 219 -2.21 3.51 10.45
N VAL A 220 -1.39 2.57 10.84
CA VAL A 220 -1.18 1.31 10.12
C VAL A 220 -1.58 0.17 11.04
N ASP A 221 -2.56 -0.62 10.63
CA ASP A 221 -2.91 -1.87 11.29
C ASP A 221 -2.01 -2.99 10.77
N GLU A 222 -1.73 -3.99 11.64
CA GLU A 222 -0.85 -5.13 11.34
C GLU A 222 0.51 -4.71 10.72
N TYR A 223 1.16 -3.72 11.33
CA TYR A 223 2.40 -3.13 10.82
C TYR A 223 3.53 -4.15 10.59
N GLN A 224 3.52 -5.26 11.34
CA GLN A 224 4.50 -6.35 11.20
C GLN A 224 4.45 -7.05 9.83
N ASP A 225 3.32 -6.96 9.11
CA ASP A 225 3.13 -7.60 7.80
C ASP A 225 3.49 -6.66 6.63
N THR A 226 3.97 -5.46 6.96
CA THR A 226 4.31 -4.42 5.98
C THR A 226 5.58 -4.78 5.20
N ASN A 227 5.49 -4.82 3.85
CA ASN A 227 6.64 -4.96 2.98
C ASN A 227 7.40 -3.63 2.82
N ARG A 228 8.56 -3.67 2.13
CA ARG A 228 9.42 -2.49 1.95
C ARG A 228 8.72 -1.35 1.20
N ALA A 229 7.98 -1.66 0.13
CA ALA A 229 7.29 -0.63 -0.67
C ALA A 229 6.22 0.09 0.16
N GLN A 230 5.43 -0.65 0.94
CA GLN A 230 4.44 -0.11 1.88
C GLN A 230 5.09 0.72 2.99
N TYR A 231 6.21 0.24 3.54
CA TYR A 231 6.99 0.99 4.53
C TYR A 231 7.48 2.32 3.96
N VAL A 232 8.09 2.31 2.77
CA VAL A 232 8.62 3.53 2.14
C VAL A 232 7.49 4.50 1.83
N LEU A 233 6.35 4.02 1.33
CA LEU A 233 5.15 4.83 1.09
C LEU A 233 4.69 5.53 2.37
N THR A 234 4.50 4.76 3.45
CA THR A 234 4.06 5.28 4.75
C THR A 234 5.04 6.28 5.32
N LYS A 235 6.34 5.95 5.31
CA LYS A 235 7.42 6.83 5.76
C LYS A 235 7.44 8.16 4.98
N THR A 236 7.27 8.08 3.66
CA THR A 236 7.26 9.28 2.80
C THR A 236 6.08 10.19 3.12
N LEU A 237 4.88 9.62 3.33
CA LEU A 237 3.70 10.39 3.70
C LEU A 237 3.81 10.99 5.11
N ALA A 238 4.42 10.28 6.06
CA ALA A 238 4.55 10.71 7.46
C ALA A 238 5.73 11.67 7.71
N ALA A 239 6.56 11.96 6.72
CA ALA A 239 7.84 12.64 6.94
C ALA A 239 7.73 14.08 7.48
N LYS A 240 6.57 14.72 7.35
CA LYS A 240 6.34 16.10 7.79
C LYS A 240 5.77 16.20 9.21
N HIS A 241 5.15 15.13 9.73
CA HIS A 241 4.37 15.15 10.99
C HIS A 241 4.82 14.09 11.99
#